data_22769981779e0ac77bd7c3915e0cc1b2
#
_entry.id   22769981779e0ac77bd7c3915e0cc1b2
#
_cell.length_a   1.000
_cell.length_b   1.000
_cell.length_c   1.000
_cell.angle_alpha   90.00
_cell.angle_beta   90.00
_cell.angle_gamma   90.00
#
_symmetry.space_group_name_H-M   'P 1'
#
loop_
_entity.id
_entity.type
_entity.pdbx_description
1 polymer ?
#
loop_
_entity_poly.entity_id
_entity_poly.type
_entity_poly.pdbx_seq_one_letter_code
_entity_poly.pdbx_strand_id
1 'polypeptide(L)'
;MKRLFWIGSSRENLKEFPDEVQAEIGHGLYLAQMGDRHNHAKPLSGLGSAKIIEIRENDRSGTYRVVYTVEMAEFIFVLHAFQKK
;
A
#
# COMPACT_ATOMS: atom_id res chain seq x y z
N MET A 1 13.31 11.44 -3.03
CA MET A 1 12.04 10.71 -3.01
C MET A 1 12.17 9.42 -3.79
N LYS A 2 11.72 8.31 -3.22
CA LYS A 2 11.72 7.02 -3.91
C LYS A 2 10.70 7.02 -5.03
N ARG A 3 10.99 6.31 -6.11
CA ARG A 3 10.07 6.20 -7.24
C ARG A 3 9.06 5.08 -6.99
N LEU A 4 7.82 5.32 -7.38
CA LEU A 4 6.72 4.37 -7.17
C LEU A 4 6.39 3.68 -8.49
N PHE A 5 6.30 2.35 -8.46
CA PHE A 5 5.91 1.54 -9.61
C PHE A 5 4.72 0.67 -9.25
N TRP A 6 3.78 0.55 -10.16
CA TRP A 6 2.58 -0.24 -9.97
C TRP A 6 2.74 -1.55 -10.74
N ILE A 7 2.57 -2.66 -10.03
CA ILE A 7 2.72 -3.98 -10.62
C ILE A 7 1.34 -4.53 -10.99
N GLY A 8 1.23 -5.11 -12.19
CA GLY A 8 -0.02 -5.69 -12.65
C GLY A 8 -1.16 -4.68 -12.66
N SER A 9 -2.31 -5.08 -12.13
CA SER A 9 -3.51 -4.26 -12.07
C SER A 9 -3.64 -3.46 -10.77
N SER A 10 -2.56 -3.34 -9.99
CA SER A 10 -2.65 -2.72 -8.67
C SER A 10 -3.18 -1.29 -8.70
N ARG A 11 -2.76 -0.49 -9.69
CA ARG A 11 -3.22 0.89 -9.81
C ARG A 11 -4.69 0.98 -10.18
N GLU A 12 -5.12 0.19 -11.15
CA GLU A 12 -6.51 0.13 -11.58
C GLU A 12 -7.41 -0.31 -10.43
N ASN A 13 -6.96 -1.31 -9.67
CA ASN A 13 -7.72 -1.79 -8.52
C ASN A 13 -7.86 -0.72 -7.45
N LEU A 14 -6.77 0.01 -7.16
CA LEU A 14 -6.81 1.10 -6.19
C LEU A 14 -7.81 2.18 -6.61
N LYS A 15 -7.88 2.49 -7.89
CA LYS A 15 -8.78 3.52 -8.41
C LYS A 15 -10.26 3.17 -8.24
N GLU A 16 -10.57 1.91 -7.99
CA GLU A 16 -11.94 1.48 -7.75
C GLU A 16 -12.36 1.55 -6.26
N PHE A 17 -11.41 1.88 -5.39
CA PHE A 17 -11.70 2.03 -3.96
C PHE A 17 -12.47 3.33 -3.70
N PRO A 18 -13.20 3.43 -2.58
CA PRO A 18 -13.83 4.71 -2.21
C PRO A 18 -12.80 5.84 -2.15
N ASP A 19 -13.24 7.04 -2.49
CA ASP A 19 -12.35 8.20 -2.57
C ASP A 19 -11.55 8.43 -1.29
N GLU A 20 -12.19 8.29 -0.14
CA GLU A 20 -11.51 8.49 1.15
C GLU A 20 -10.43 7.43 1.39
N VAL A 21 -10.69 6.19 0.96
CA VAL A 21 -9.73 5.10 1.08
C VAL A 21 -8.55 5.36 0.15
N GLN A 22 -8.83 5.78 -1.10
CA GLN A 22 -7.77 6.14 -2.04
C GLN A 22 -6.87 7.23 -1.48
N ALA A 23 -7.47 8.26 -0.88
CA ALA A 23 -6.71 9.38 -0.33
C ALA A 23 -5.79 8.91 0.80
N GLU A 24 -6.29 8.08 1.70
CA GLU A 24 -5.51 7.58 2.83
C GLU A 24 -4.37 6.66 2.37
N ILE A 25 -4.67 5.77 1.44
CA ILE A 25 -3.65 4.89 0.88
C ILE A 25 -2.61 5.69 0.11
N GLY A 26 -3.06 6.67 -0.67
CA GLY A 26 -2.14 7.56 -1.39
C GLY A 26 -1.19 8.28 -0.45
N HIS A 27 -1.71 8.77 0.68
CA HIS A 27 -0.89 9.38 1.71
C HIS A 27 0.13 8.38 2.27
N GLY A 28 -0.30 7.15 2.53
CA GLY A 28 0.58 6.10 3.02
C GLY A 28 1.70 5.76 2.05
N LEU A 29 1.39 5.68 0.77
CA LEU A 29 2.41 5.43 -0.26
C LEU A 29 3.37 6.62 -0.39
N TYR A 30 2.86 7.84 -0.26
CA TYR A 30 3.71 9.03 -0.24
C TYR A 30 4.70 8.98 0.93
N LEU A 31 4.23 8.64 2.13
CA LEU A 31 5.11 8.48 3.29
C LEU A 31 6.18 7.43 3.04
N ALA A 32 5.81 6.31 2.40
CA ALA A 32 6.77 5.28 2.05
C ALA A 32 7.84 5.81 1.10
N GLN A 33 7.44 6.64 0.12
CA GLN A 33 8.40 7.26 -0.80
C GLN A 33 9.38 8.20 -0.09
N MET A 34 8.94 8.78 1.03
CA MET A 34 9.78 9.66 1.84
C MET A 34 10.62 8.90 2.87
N GLY A 35 10.54 7.57 2.88
CA GLY A 35 11.27 6.76 3.85
C GLY A 35 10.54 6.59 5.17
N ASP A 36 9.30 7.02 5.24
CA ASP A 36 8.46 6.93 6.42
C ASP A 36 7.44 5.80 6.30
N ARG A 37 6.62 5.65 7.33
CA ARG A 37 5.58 4.62 7.34
C ARG A 37 4.28 5.18 7.91
N HIS A 38 3.19 4.93 7.20
CA HIS A 38 1.84 5.29 7.65
C HIS A 38 1.46 4.50 8.91
N ASN A 39 0.64 5.10 9.78
CA ASN A 39 0.22 4.46 11.01
C ASN A 39 -0.54 3.14 10.80
N HIS A 40 -1.22 3.01 9.67
CA HIS A 40 -1.97 1.79 9.33
C HIS A 40 -1.15 0.80 8.48
N ALA A 41 0.15 1.08 8.31
CA ALA A 41 1.04 0.21 7.55
C ALA A 41 1.84 -0.67 8.49
N LYS A 42 1.90 -1.97 8.19
CA LYS A 42 2.62 -2.95 9.00
C LYS A 42 3.32 -3.95 8.10
N PRO A 43 4.43 -4.54 8.55
CA PRO A 43 5.02 -5.66 7.83
C PRO A 43 3.98 -6.77 7.66
N LEU A 44 3.95 -7.35 6.46
CA LEU A 44 3.02 -8.42 6.17
C LEU A 44 3.50 -9.69 6.88
N SER A 45 2.66 -10.21 7.78
CA SER A 45 3.03 -11.37 8.60
C SER A 45 3.11 -12.64 7.77
N GLY A 46 3.97 -13.55 8.19
CA GLY A 46 4.12 -14.86 7.56
C GLY A 46 5.14 -14.91 6.43
N LEU A 47 5.69 -13.79 6.02
CA LEU A 47 6.68 -13.74 4.94
C LEU A 47 8.12 -13.68 5.46
N GLY A 48 8.29 -13.61 6.78
CA GLY A 48 9.63 -13.59 7.37
C GLY A 48 10.45 -12.37 7.05
N SER A 49 9.85 -11.31 6.51
CA SER A 49 10.55 -10.10 6.09
C SER A 49 9.77 -8.86 6.52
N ALA A 50 10.48 -7.86 7.05
CA ALA A 50 9.91 -6.56 7.37
C ALA A 50 9.87 -5.64 6.15
N LYS A 51 10.20 -6.15 4.96
CA LYS A 51 10.31 -5.33 3.74
C LYS A 51 9.10 -5.40 2.83
N ILE A 52 8.15 -6.25 3.12
CA ILE A 52 6.85 -6.30 2.46
C ILE A 52 5.84 -5.71 3.44
N ILE A 53 5.21 -4.63 3.05
CA ILE A 53 4.36 -3.83 3.93
C ILE A 53 2.93 -3.86 3.42
N GLU A 54 1.98 -3.94 4.33
CA GLU A 54 0.56 -3.83 4.02
C GLU A 54 -0.02 -2.59 4.69
N ILE A 55 -0.72 -1.76 3.91
CA ILE A 55 -1.58 -0.70 4.45
C ILE A 55 -3.00 -1.24 4.45
N ARG A 56 -3.66 -1.12 5.59
CA ARG A 56 -5.05 -1.55 5.74
C ARG A 56 -5.91 -0.35 6.08
N GLU A 57 -6.97 -0.14 5.30
CA GLU A 57 -7.95 0.92 5.55
C GLU A 57 -9.34 0.33 5.64
N ASN A 58 -10.06 0.72 6.68
CA ASN A 58 -11.44 0.29 6.88
C ASN A 58 -12.39 1.39 6.43
N ASP A 59 -13.48 0.98 5.81
CA ASP A 59 -14.54 1.87 5.36
C ASP A 59 -15.88 1.15 5.57
N ARG A 60 -16.98 1.86 5.41
CA ARG A 60 -18.34 1.29 5.55
C ARG A 60 -18.56 0.11 4.61
N SER A 61 -17.93 0.15 3.43
CA SER A 61 -18.08 -0.90 2.42
C SER A 61 -17.12 -2.07 2.62
N GLY A 62 -16.21 -2.01 3.59
CA GLY A 62 -15.31 -3.14 3.86
C GLY A 62 -13.90 -2.71 4.22
N THR A 63 -12.99 -3.66 4.12
CA THR A 63 -11.57 -3.46 4.41
C THR A 63 -10.79 -3.50 3.11
N TYR A 64 -9.95 -2.48 2.91
CA TYR A 64 -9.14 -2.33 1.71
C TYR A 64 -7.67 -2.47 2.08
N ARG A 65 -6.91 -3.16 1.26
CA ARG A 65 -5.50 -3.45 1.53
C ARG A 65 -4.66 -3.16 0.31
N VAL A 66 -3.47 -2.60 0.57
CA VAL A 66 -2.44 -2.40 -0.46
C VAL A 66 -1.14 -2.94 0.08
N VAL A 67 -0.47 -3.76 -0.72
CA VAL A 67 0.81 -4.38 -0.37
C VAL A 67 1.89 -3.76 -1.23
N TYR A 68 2.96 -3.31 -0.58
CA TYR A 68 4.08 -2.69 -1.29
C TYR A 68 5.41 -3.12 -0.66
N THR A 69 6.51 -2.91 -1.40
CA THR A 69 7.84 -3.26 -0.92
C THR A 69 8.61 -2.02 -0.50
N VAL A 70 9.50 -2.21 0.48
CA VAL A 70 10.48 -1.18 0.89
C VAL A 70 11.90 -1.75 0.84
N GLU A 71 12.08 -2.83 0.07
CA GLU A 71 13.37 -3.51 0.00
C GLU A 71 14.44 -2.69 -0.70
N MET A 72 14.05 -1.98 -1.77
CA MET A 72 14.99 -1.19 -2.57
C MET A 72 15.09 0.22 -2.01
N ALA A 73 16.30 0.77 -1.94
CA ALA A 73 16.52 2.10 -1.39
C ALA A 73 15.85 3.20 -2.22
N GLU A 74 15.72 2.98 -3.54
CA GLU A 74 15.25 4.02 -4.45
C GLU A 74 13.85 3.76 -5.04
N PHE A 75 13.29 2.57 -4.83
CA PHE A 75 12.05 2.16 -5.48
C PHE A 75 11.06 1.57 -4.50
N ILE A 76 9.78 1.89 -4.73
CA ILE A 76 8.65 1.24 -4.06
C ILE A 76 7.85 0.52 -5.15
N PHE A 77 7.62 -0.77 -4.98
CA PHE A 77 6.75 -1.53 -5.88
C PHE A 77 5.43 -1.80 -5.18
N VAL A 78 4.34 -1.34 -5.76
CA VAL A 78 2.99 -1.67 -5.26
C VAL A 78 2.60 -2.99 -5.92
N LEU A 79 2.56 -4.04 -5.12
CA LEU A 79 2.38 -5.39 -5.61
C LEU A 79 0.93 -5.76 -5.82
N HIS A 80 0.06 -5.28 -4.96
CA HIS A 80 -1.32 -5.73 -4.96
C HIS A 80 -2.21 -4.72 -4.23
N ALA A 81 -3.42 -4.51 -4.74
CA ALA A 81 -4.44 -3.69 -4.11
C ALA A 81 -5.76 -4.44 -4.21
N PHE A 82 -6.44 -4.65 -3.08
CA PHE A 82 -7.65 -5.45 -3.08
C PHE A 82 -8.55 -5.12 -1.91
N GLN A 83 -9.83 -5.42 -2.08
CA GLN A 83 -10.80 -5.34 -1.01
C GLN A 83 -10.94 -6.74 -0.40
N LYS A 84 -10.79 -6.83 0.90
CA LYS A 84 -11.04 -8.07 1.61
C LYS A 84 -12.53 -8.12 1.98
N LYS A 85 -13.16 -9.17 1.55
CA LYS A 85 -14.59 -9.37 1.83
C LYS A 85 -14.79 -10.40 2.91
#